data_bf6bcd80f57c5427a10de38afc1935ff
#
_entry.id   bf6bcd80f57c5427a10de38afc1935ff
#
_cell.length_a   1.000
_cell.length_b   1.000
_cell.length_c   1.000
_cell.angle_alpha   90.00
_cell.angle_beta   90.00
_cell.angle_gamma   90.00
#
_symmetry.space_group_name_H-M   'P 1'
#
loop_
_entity.id
_entity.type
_entity.pdbx_description
1 polymer ?
#
loop_
_entity_poly.entity_id
_entity_poly.type
_entity_poly.pdbx_seq_one_letter_code
_entity_poly.pdbx_strand_id
1 'polypeptide(L)'
;MVLGAEAVQVGSRFVASDEASSHINFKEAVINANEGDTMLSLKQLTPVRLLKNNFFNEVQQAEQRCAAIEELKQLLGRGRAKKGMFEGNLQEGELEIGQVSAVIKTIQPAADIVKEIWNEFELLLRQPVK
;
A
#
# COMPACT_ATOMS: atom_id res chain seq x y z
N MET A 1 3.70 -21.41 4.36
CA MET A 1 4.11 -22.61 5.08
C MET A 1 3.26 -23.82 4.64
N VAL A 2 1.95 -23.86 4.85
CA VAL A 2 1.11 -25.01 4.41
C VAL A 2 1.24 -25.31 2.90
N LEU A 3 1.43 -24.28 2.07
CA LEU A 3 1.63 -24.42 0.61
C LEU A 3 3.12 -24.48 0.20
N GLY A 4 4.03 -24.76 1.14
CA GLY A 4 5.46 -24.93 0.87
C GLY A 4 6.30 -23.65 0.93
N ALA A 5 5.73 -22.52 1.36
CA ALA A 5 6.54 -21.32 1.59
C ALA A 5 7.45 -21.50 2.80
N GLU A 6 8.71 -21.09 2.69
CA GLU A 6 9.70 -21.12 3.77
C GLU A 6 9.84 -19.77 4.49
N ALA A 7 9.42 -18.70 3.81
CA ALA A 7 9.46 -17.33 4.34
C ALA A 7 8.32 -16.49 3.75
N VAL A 8 8.06 -15.33 4.36
CA VAL A 8 7.11 -14.32 3.89
C VAL A 8 7.78 -12.96 3.83
N GLN A 9 7.42 -12.15 2.82
CA GLN A 9 7.82 -10.76 2.72
C GLN A 9 6.62 -9.88 3.04
N VAL A 10 6.72 -9.04 4.06
CA VAL A 10 5.64 -8.18 4.54
C VAL A 10 6.06 -6.72 4.37
N GLY A 11 5.34 -5.97 3.53
CA GLY A 11 5.60 -4.55 3.28
C GLY A 11 4.52 -3.64 3.89
N SER A 12 3.31 -3.70 3.35
CA SER A 12 2.23 -2.74 3.67
C SER A 12 1.91 -2.64 5.16
N ARG A 13 1.99 -3.74 5.92
CA ARG A 13 1.74 -3.71 7.37
C ARG A 13 2.75 -2.82 8.11
N PHE A 14 4.02 -2.86 7.70
CA PHE A 14 5.08 -2.06 8.32
C PHE A 14 5.06 -0.58 7.91
N VAL A 15 4.35 -0.20 6.84
CA VAL A 15 4.08 1.22 6.55
C VAL A 15 3.33 1.88 7.71
N ALA A 16 2.43 1.14 8.38
CA ALA A 16 1.69 1.58 9.55
C ALA A 16 2.41 1.21 10.87
N SER A 17 3.74 1.28 10.89
CA SER A 17 4.51 1.17 12.15
C SER A 17 4.96 2.54 12.63
N ASP A 18 5.21 2.65 13.95
CA ASP A 18 5.69 3.89 14.56
C ASP A 18 7.03 4.32 13.96
N GLU A 19 7.92 3.36 13.72
CA GLU A 19 9.30 3.59 13.23
C GLU A 19 9.38 3.82 11.72
N ALA A 20 8.31 3.54 10.95
CA ALA A 20 8.34 3.79 9.51
C ALA A 20 8.52 5.27 9.21
N SER A 21 9.37 5.60 8.24
CA SER A 21 9.65 6.97 7.80
C SER A 21 8.50 7.62 7.02
N SER A 22 7.44 6.88 6.73
CA SER A 22 6.24 7.41 6.08
C SER A 22 5.56 8.47 6.95
N HIS A 23 5.01 9.51 6.31
CA HIS A 23 4.32 10.60 6.98
C HIS A 23 3.08 10.11 7.72
N ILE A 24 2.75 10.71 8.85
CA ILE A 24 1.59 10.31 9.68
C ILE A 24 0.29 10.33 8.88
N ASN A 25 0.06 11.34 8.04
CA ASN A 25 -1.14 11.42 7.20
C ASN A 25 -1.28 10.18 6.31
N PHE A 26 -0.16 9.67 5.75
CA PHE A 26 -0.20 8.46 4.93
C PHE A 26 -0.47 7.21 5.77
N LYS A 27 0.13 7.09 6.96
CA LYS A 27 -0.18 5.99 7.90
C LYS A 27 -1.67 5.99 8.27
N GLU A 28 -2.24 7.16 8.56
CA GLU A 28 -3.66 7.32 8.86
C GLU A 28 -4.55 6.97 7.65
N ALA A 29 -4.17 7.38 6.44
CA ALA A 29 -4.87 6.97 5.23
C ALA A 29 -4.86 5.45 5.03
N VAL A 30 -3.76 4.78 5.36
CA VAL A 30 -3.64 3.32 5.28
C VAL A 30 -4.57 2.63 6.28
N ILE A 31 -4.62 3.04 7.56
CA ILE A 31 -5.46 2.38 8.57
C ILE A 31 -6.96 2.68 8.40
N ASN A 32 -7.29 3.78 7.71
CA ASN A 32 -8.67 4.13 7.36
C ASN A 32 -9.14 3.51 6.03
N ALA A 33 -8.25 2.88 5.27
CA ALA A 33 -8.59 2.25 4.00
C ALA A 33 -9.56 1.08 4.20
N ASN A 34 -10.46 0.92 3.22
CA ASN A 34 -11.43 -0.15 3.16
C ASN A 34 -11.22 -1.02 1.91
N GLU A 35 -11.98 -2.10 1.82
CA GLU A 35 -12.00 -2.92 0.62
C GLU A 35 -12.42 -2.07 -0.60
N GLY A 36 -11.65 -2.18 -1.69
CA GLY A 36 -11.88 -1.41 -2.91
C GLY A 36 -11.23 -0.03 -2.95
N ASP A 37 -10.63 0.47 -1.87
CA ASP A 37 -9.97 1.80 -1.86
C ASP A 37 -8.62 1.82 -2.58
N THR A 38 -8.10 0.66 -2.99
CA THR A 38 -6.87 0.58 -3.80
C THR A 38 -7.14 0.02 -5.18
N MET A 39 -6.38 0.48 -6.18
CA MET A 39 -6.45 -0.05 -7.54
C MET A 39 -5.07 -0.11 -8.19
N LEU A 40 -4.86 -1.13 -9.03
CA LEU A 40 -3.66 -1.27 -9.85
C LEU A 40 -3.75 -0.28 -11.02
N SER A 41 -2.78 0.61 -11.13
CA SER A 41 -2.71 1.72 -12.09
C SER A 41 -1.35 1.77 -12.77
N LEU A 42 -1.18 2.68 -13.74
CA LEU A 42 0.08 2.90 -14.49
C LEU A 42 0.60 1.62 -15.18
N LYS A 43 -0.33 0.77 -15.66
CA LYS A 43 -0.02 -0.54 -16.23
C LYS A 43 0.89 -0.49 -17.44
N GLN A 44 0.85 0.62 -18.19
CA GLN A 44 1.69 0.83 -19.39
C GLN A 44 3.09 1.35 -19.05
N LEU A 45 3.34 1.80 -17.81
CA LEU A 45 4.65 2.23 -17.33
C LEU A 45 5.24 1.16 -16.41
N THR A 46 5.02 1.34 -15.12
CA THR A 46 5.37 0.37 -14.08
C THR A 46 4.11 0.17 -13.25
N PRO A 47 3.48 -1.01 -13.32
CA PRO A 47 2.25 -1.26 -12.57
C PRO A 47 2.46 -1.03 -11.07
N VAL A 48 1.66 -0.14 -10.49
CA VAL A 48 1.66 0.16 -9.06
C VAL A 48 0.23 0.10 -8.52
N ARG A 49 0.08 -0.30 -7.27
CA ARG A 49 -1.22 -0.22 -6.60
C ARG A 49 -1.28 1.04 -5.75
N LEU A 50 -2.28 1.85 -6.03
CA LEU A 50 -2.47 3.16 -5.41
C LEU A 50 -3.74 3.21 -4.56
N LEU A 51 -3.68 3.90 -3.42
CA LEU A 51 -4.87 4.45 -2.76
C LEU A 51 -5.51 5.51 -3.66
N LYS A 52 -6.84 5.49 -3.72
CA LYS A 52 -7.61 6.43 -4.54
C LYS A 52 -7.56 7.84 -3.94
N ASN A 53 -7.12 8.79 -4.74
CA ASN A 53 -7.06 10.23 -4.43
C ASN A 53 -7.19 11.03 -5.73
N ASN A 54 -6.94 12.34 -5.71
CA ASN A 54 -7.00 13.17 -6.92
C ASN A 54 -6.01 12.72 -7.98
N PHE A 55 -4.75 12.46 -7.59
CA PHE A 55 -3.74 11.96 -8.53
C PHE A 55 -4.15 10.63 -9.16
N PHE A 56 -4.66 9.69 -8.37
CA PHE A 56 -5.20 8.43 -8.89
C PHE A 56 -6.32 8.68 -9.92
N ASN A 57 -7.24 9.63 -9.66
CA ASN A 57 -8.33 9.94 -10.58
C ASN A 57 -7.83 10.51 -11.90
N GLU A 58 -6.80 11.37 -11.87
CA GLU A 58 -6.16 11.89 -13.09
C GLU A 58 -5.50 10.76 -13.90
N VAL A 59 -4.78 9.85 -13.24
CA VAL A 59 -4.18 8.67 -13.88
C VAL A 59 -5.27 7.79 -14.51
N GLN A 60 -6.34 7.51 -13.77
CA GLN A 60 -7.43 6.67 -14.24
C GLN A 60 -8.12 7.29 -15.49
N GLN A 61 -8.36 8.59 -15.48
CA GLN A 61 -8.93 9.29 -16.64
C GLN A 61 -8.00 9.22 -17.86
N ALA A 62 -6.69 9.38 -17.66
CA ALA A 62 -5.71 9.26 -18.72
C ALA A 62 -5.66 7.82 -19.29
N GLU A 63 -5.66 6.80 -18.43
CA GLU A 63 -5.68 5.39 -18.85
C GLU A 63 -6.99 5.02 -19.59
N GLN A 64 -8.16 5.53 -19.15
CA GLN A 64 -9.45 5.27 -19.79
C GLN A 64 -9.55 5.85 -21.21
N ARG A 65 -8.92 6.99 -21.46
CA ARG A 65 -8.85 7.59 -22.82
C ARG A 65 -7.67 7.09 -23.65
N CYS A 66 -6.98 6.05 -23.19
CA CYS A 66 -5.81 5.47 -23.85
C CYS A 66 -4.71 6.52 -24.12
N ALA A 67 -4.41 7.36 -23.14
CA ALA A 67 -3.34 8.36 -23.22
C ALA A 67 -1.99 7.73 -23.60
N ALA A 68 -1.17 8.48 -24.36
CA ALA A 68 0.16 8.03 -24.73
C ALA A 68 1.07 7.84 -23.51
N ILE A 69 2.05 6.94 -23.64
CA ILE A 69 3.02 6.64 -22.55
C ILE A 69 3.72 7.92 -22.08
N GLU A 70 4.07 8.81 -22.99
CA GLU A 70 4.75 10.08 -22.70
C GLU A 70 3.87 11.00 -21.84
N GLU A 71 2.57 11.01 -22.08
CA GLU A 71 1.62 11.76 -21.27
C GLU A 71 1.50 11.19 -19.86
N LEU A 72 1.44 9.86 -19.72
CA LEU A 72 1.42 9.20 -18.42
C LEU A 72 2.73 9.47 -17.64
N LYS A 73 3.87 9.49 -18.31
CA LYS A 73 5.16 9.85 -17.69
C LYS A 73 5.17 11.31 -17.21
N GLN A 74 4.60 12.23 -18.00
CA GLN A 74 4.50 13.64 -17.60
C GLN A 74 3.54 13.81 -16.43
N LEU A 75 2.40 13.13 -16.43
CA LEU A 75 1.43 13.13 -15.33
C LEU A 75 2.05 12.60 -14.02
N LEU A 76 2.75 11.48 -14.10
CA LEU A 76 3.48 10.93 -12.95
C LEU A 76 4.55 11.90 -12.46
N GLY A 77 5.32 12.48 -13.37
CA GLY A 77 6.39 13.42 -13.04
C GLY A 77 7.48 12.78 -12.18
N ARG A 78 8.17 13.63 -11.41
CA ARG A 78 9.21 13.19 -10.47
C ARG A 78 8.82 13.49 -9.03
N GLY A 79 9.04 12.52 -8.13
CA GLY A 79 8.87 12.72 -6.69
C GLY A 79 7.44 12.66 -6.18
N ARG A 80 6.47 12.21 -6.96
CA ARG A 80 5.07 12.06 -6.52
C ARG A 80 4.93 11.12 -5.33
N ALA A 81 5.64 10.00 -5.33
CA ALA A 81 5.67 9.07 -4.21
C ALA A 81 6.24 9.72 -2.94
N LYS A 82 7.34 10.50 -3.08
CA LYS A 82 7.89 11.28 -1.96
C LYS A 82 6.87 12.28 -1.43
N LYS A 83 6.24 13.05 -2.32
CA LYS A 83 5.21 14.05 -1.97
C LYS A 83 4.04 13.44 -1.20
N GLY A 84 3.57 12.26 -1.61
CA GLY A 84 2.46 11.57 -0.95
C GLY A 84 2.87 10.87 0.33
N MET A 85 3.76 9.89 0.22
CA MET A 85 4.06 8.96 1.31
C MET A 85 4.98 9.54 2.39
N PHE A 86 5.87 10.51 2.06
CA PHE A 86 6.85 11.06 2.99
C PHE A 86 6.62 12.52 3.37
N GLU A 87 5.94 13.31 2.52
CA GLU A 87 5.60 14.71 2.80
C GLU A 87 4.11 14.87 3.20
N GLY A 88 3.31 13.81 3.11
CA GLY A 88 1.94 13.75 3.60
C GLY A 88 0.89 14.47 2.76
N ASN A 89 1.20 14.79 1.49
CA ASN A 89 0.22 15.35 0.57
C ASN A 89 -0.67 14.22 0.00
N LEU A 90 -1.78 13.97 0.67
CA LEU A 90 -2.70 12.88 0.29
C LEU A 90 -3.49 13.15 -0.99
N GLN A 91 -3.59 14.39 -1.47
CA GLN A 91 -4.39 14.72 -2.64
C GLN A 91 -3.62 14.54 -3.94
N GLU A 92 -2.39 15.10 -3.99
CA GLU A 92 -1.57 15.19 -5.18
C GLU A 92 -0.42 14.17 -5.22
N GLY A 93 -0.18 13.50 -4.09
CA GLY A 93 0.88 12.52 -3.96
C GLY A 93 0.47 11.16 -4.54
N GLU A 94 1.47 10.40 -4.96
CA GLU A 94 1.31 8.98 -5.28
C GLU A 94 1.34 8.18 -3.96
N LEU A 95 0.28 7.44 -3.69
CA LEU A 95 0.06 6.73 -2.43
C LEU A 95 0.13 5.22 -2.68
N GLU A 96 1.35 4.69 -2.76
CA GLU A 96 1.58 3.27 -3.05
C GLU A 96 1.34 2.40 -1.82
N ILE A 97 0.38 1.49 -1.91
CA ILE A 97 0.09 0.53 -0.84
C ILE A 97 -0.58 -0.72 -1.39
N GLY A 98 -0.34 -1.86 -0.76
CA GLY A 98 -1.01 -3.11 -1.12
C GLY A 98 -2.49 -3.12 -0.74
N GLN A 99 -3.28 -3.97 -1.41
CA GLN A 99 -4.71 -4.14 -1.09
C GLN A 99 -4.96 -4.63 0.34
N VAL A 100 -3.96 -5.23 0.99
CA VAL A 100 -4.00 -5.64 2.39
C VAL A 100 -4.19 -4.46 3.35
N SER A 101 -4.02 -3.20 2.89
CA SER A 101 -4.32 -2.01 3.69
C SER A 101 -5.74 -2.02 4.27
N ALA A 102 -6.70 -2.63 3.56
CA ALA A 102 -8.09 -2.76 4.03
C ALA A 102 -8.22 -3.49 5.38
N VAL A 103 -7.27 -4.33 5.77
CA VAL A 103 -7.28 -5.05 7.06
C VAL A 103 -6.29 -4.49 8.08
N ILE A 104 -5.48 -3.49 7.71
CA ILE A 104 -4.58 -2.81 8.63
C ILE A 104 -5.36 -1.70 9.34
N LYS A 105 -5.56 -1.81 10.66
CA LYS A 105 -6.44 -0.88 11.40
C LYS A 105 -5.73 -0.13 12.53
N THR A 106 -4.45 -0.40 12.76
CA THR A 106 -3.68 0.22 13.83
C THR A 106 -2.28 0.62 13.38
N ILE A 107 -1.81 1.74 13.91
CA ILE A 107 -0.40 2.10 13.91
C ILE A 107 0.17 1.59 15.23
N GLN A 108 1.28 0.87 15.20
CA GLN A 108 1.89 0.29 16.41
C GLN A 108 3.40 0.04 16.20
N PRO A 109 4.17 -0.19 17.26
CA PRO A 109 5.59 -0.49 17.15
C PRO A 109 5.86 -1.69 16.23
N ALA A 110 6.91 -1.61 15.41
CA ALA A 110 7.28 -2.68 14.49
C ALA A 110 7.55 -4.02 15.20
N ALA A 111 8.11 -3.96 16.41
CA ALA A 111 8.33 -5.15 17.25
C ALA A 111 7.01 -5.87 17.60
N ASP A 112 5.94 -5.11 17.83
CA ASP A 112 4.65 -5.70 18.19
C ASP A 112 3.97 -6.29 16.96
N ILE A 113 4.14 -5.68 15.78
CA ILE A 113 3.70 -6.25 14.49
C ILE A 113 4.36 -7.62 14.26
N VAL A 114 5.67 -7.72 14.48
CA VAL A 114 6.40 -9.00 14.33
C VAL A 114 5.86 -10.05 15.31
N LYS A 115 5.67 -9.68 16.58
CA LYS A 115 5.12 -10.60 17.59
C LYS A 115 3.71 -11.08 17.26
N GLU A 116 2.84 -10.15 16.80
CA GLU A 116 1.47 -10.46 16.37
C GLU A 116 1.48 -11.50 15.25
N ILE A 117 2.20 -11.23 14.16
CA ILE A 117 2.32 -12.16 13.02
C ILE A 117 2.87 -13.52 13.46
N TRP A 118 3.90 -13.54 14.31
CA TRP A 118 4.51 -14.77 14.78
C TRP A 118 3.57 -15.59 15.68
N ASN A 119 2.90 -14.93 16.61
CA ASN A 119 1.95 -15.57 17.51
C ASN A 119 0.76 -16.18 16.75
N GLU A 120 0.20 -15.45 15.78
CA GLU A 120 -0.86 -15.96 14.91
C GLU A 120 -0.39 -17.17 14.10
N PHE A 121 0.82 -17.11 13.55
CA PHE A 121 1.42 -18.22 12.83
C PHE A 121 1.56 -19.47 13.71
N GLU A 122 2.11 -19.34 14.92
CA GLU A 122 2.24 -20.48 15.86
C GLU A 122 0.87 -21.05 16.27
N LEU A 123 -0.12 -20.18 16.49
CA LEU A 123 -1.48 -20.60 16.83
C LEU A 123 -2.09 -21.44 15.70
N LEU A 124 -1.96 -20.99 14.46
CA LEU A 124 -2.49 -21.67 13.28
C LEU A 124 -1.77 -23.00 13.00
N LEU A 125 -0.47 -23.11 13.28
CA LEU A 125 0.27 -24.36 13.14
C LEU A 125 -0.25 -25.46 14.09
N ARG A 126 -0.80 -25.08 15.22
CA ARG A 126 -1.34 -26.03 16.23
C ARG A 126 -2.78 -26.45 15.94
N GLN A 127 -3.45 -25.76 15.01
CA GLN A 127 -4.82 -26.09 14.61
C GLN A 127 -4.79 -27.21 13.56
N PRO A 128 -5.56 -28.29 13.72
CA PRO A 128 -5.66 -29.30 12.69
C PRO A 128 -6.29 -28.71 11.43
N VAL A 129 -5.64 -28.91 10.30
CA VAL A 129 -6.21 -28.57 8.99
C VAL A 129 -7.46 -29.44 8.80
N LYS A 130 -8.62 -28.81 8.78
CA LYS A 130 -9.89 -29.50 8.51
C LYS A 130 -10.06 -29.74 7.03
#